data_a889627ca4b6aa712e55deffad910692
#
_entry.id   a889627ca4b6aa712e55deffad910692
#
_cell.length_a   1.000
_cell.length_b   1.000
_cell.length_c   1.000
_cell.angle_alpha   90.00
_cell.angle_beta   90.00
_cell.angle_gamma   90.00
#
_symmetry.space_group_name_H-M   'P 1'
#
loop_
_entity.id
_entity.type
_entity.pdbx_description
1 polymer ?
#
loop_
_entity_poly.entity_id
_entity_poly.type
_entity_poly.pdbx_seq_one_letter_code
_entity_poly.pdbx_strand_id
1 'polypeptide(L)'
;MEAVVPGGRLLPRADDAAVDRLARLLGSFDSRALGHYQRLLGVLDAIAFTRHARRFAALDLERRSALIWSLHSGSDPVRRALFLAFTYPVKIAYFDAPGIHQALGCVWEKPVAAEKPAAWLRQITAARDLPAGEVLECDVIVVGTGAGGAVVANELAEQGIAVLMVEEGELHQRQDFTRRSIPATQQLYRNAGLTGVIGNSVIPIPLGRAVGGSTVINSGTCFRVPEWILENWRHDLGLLELTEDHLAPFYEKVERTLEIAPSTKEARGPVSDVIAQGAEALGWSHFPVRRNAPGCDGQGVCQWGCPTDAKKSMNVSYVPMALSKGAQLITGLAVTEVMVEGGRAVGVRGRAAPDGR
;
A
#
# COMPACT_ATOMS: atom_id res chain seq x y z
N MET A 1 25.66 -0.61 9.22
CA MET A 1 25.04 -0.56 7.90
C MET A 1 25.80 -1.33 6.83
N GLU A 2 27.11 -1.17 6.70
CA GLU A 2 27.94 -1.89 5.70
C GLU A 2 27.76 -3.42 5.70
N ALA A 3 27.56 -4.05 6.85
CA ALA A 3 27.31 -5.49 6.95
C ALA A 3 25.96 -5.93 6.31
N VAL A 4 25.03 -5.00 6.12
CA VAL A 4 23.73 -5.23 5.48
C VAL A 4 23.79 -4.84 3.99
N VAL A 5 24.54 -3.78 3.70
CA VAL A 5 24.72 -3.23 2.34
C VAL A 5 26.22 -3.02 2.09
N PRO A 6 26.95 -4.08 1.78
CA PRO A 6 28.42 -4.03 1.62
C PRO A 6 28.87 -3.31 0.33
N GLY A 7 27.94 -2.98 -0.55
CA GLY A 7 28.23 -2.48 -1.88
C GLY A 7 28.54 -3.58 -2.90
N GLY A 8 28.70 -3.19 -4.15
CA GLY A 8 28.96 -4.11 -5.25
C GLY A 8 29.35 -3.38 -6.53
N ARG A 9 29.26 -4.07 -7.66
CA ARG A 9 29.66 -3.51 -8.97
C ARG A 9 28.80 -2.29 -9.40
N LEU A 10 27.54 -2.26 -9.03
CA LEU A 10 26.56 -1.26 -9.47
C LEU A 10 26.22 -0.23 -8.40
N LEU A 11 26.27 -0.62 -7.14
CA LEU A 11 25.81 0.21 -6.04
C LEU A 11 26.95 0.40 -5.03
N PRO A 12 27.14 1.63 -4.48
CA PRO A 12 28.11 1.88 -3.44
C PRO A 12 27.73 1.15 -2.15
N ARG A 13 28.68 0.99 -1.24
CA ARG A 13 28.38 0.57 0.12
C ARG A 13 27.63 1.68 0.88
N ALA A 14 26.92 1.29 1.95
CA ALA A 14 26.26 2.25 2.82
C ALA A 14 27.30 3.18 3.50
N ASP A 15 27.02 4.46 3.48
CA ASP A 15 27.82 5.56 4.04
C ASP A 15 27.19 6.18 5.29
N ASP A 16 27.83 7.20 5.85
CA ASP A 16 27.31 7.93 7.00
C ASP A 16 25.99 8.65 6.71
N ALA A 17 25.81 9.16 5.48
CA ALA A 17 24.56 9.76 5.06
C ALA A 17 23.38 8.75 5.08
N ALA A 18 23.66 7.47 4.87
CA ALA A 18 22.65 6.41 5.04
C ALA A 18 22.27 6.21 6.52
N VAL A 19 23.21 6.43 7.46
CA VAL A 19 22.91 6.40 8.91
C VAL A 19 21.99 7.54 9.30
N ASP A 20 22.25 8.75 8.79
CA ASP A 20 21.39 9.92 9.03
C ASP A 20 19.98 9.73 8.44
N ARG A 21 19.89 9.12 7.25
CA ARG A 21 18.58 8.77 6.66
C ARG A 21 17.85 7.76 7.53
N LEU A 22 18.53 6.74 8.05
CA LEU A 22 17.94 5.76 8.97
C LEU A 22 17.43 6.42 10.25
N ALA A 23 18.19 7.33 10.84
CA ALA A 23 17.78 8.04 12.05
C ALA A 23 16.51 8.89 11.79
N ARG A 24 16.48 9.62 10.66
CA ARG A 24 15.29 10.40 10.24
C ARG A 24 14.09 9.49 9.96
N LEU A 25 14.29 8.37 9.28
CA LEU A 25 13.24 7.40 9.01
C LEU A 25 12.61 6.89 10.32
N LEU A 26 13.43 6.44 11.26
CA LEU A 26 12.92 5.92 12.54
C LEU A 26 12.22 7.00 13.36
N GLY A 27 12.79 8.21 13.43
CA GLY A 27 12.19 9.34 14.13
C GLY A 27 10.86 9.82 13.53
N SER A 28 10.62 9.56 12.25
CA SER A 28 9.36 9.93 11.59
C SER A 28 8.19 8.99 11.87
N PHE A 29 8.43 7.79 12.38
CA PHE A 29 7.37 6.86 12.80
C PHE A 29 6.90 7.14 14.25
N ASP A 30 7.85 7.25 15.15
CA ASP A 30 7.63 7.55 16.58
C ASP A 30 8.93 8.16 17.12
N SER A 31 8.81 9.20 17.97
CA SER A 31 9.97 9.84 18.61
C SER A 31 10.83 8.86 19.43
N ARG A 32 10.27 7.74 19.87
CA ARG A 32 10.96 6.68 20.62
C ARG A 32 11.55 5.58 19.73
N ALA A 33 11.20 5.53 18.45
CA ALA A 33 11.57 4.42 17.56
C ALA A 33 13.10 4.30 17.41
N LEU A 34 13.81 5.43 17.34
CA LEU A 34 15.27 5.43 17.28
C LEU A 34 15.88 4.79 18.55
N GLY A 35 15.37 5.14 19.73
CA GLY A 35 15.83 4.55 21.00
C GLY A 35 15.51 3.06 21.11
N HIS A 36 14.36 2.62 20.58
CA HIS A 36 14.03 1.19 20.50
C HIS A 36 14.98 0.46 19.56
N TYR A 37 15.29 1.04 18.40
CA TYR A 37 16.22 0.45 17.46
C TYR A 37 17.64 0.36 18.02
N GLN A 38 18.12 1.39 18.76
CA GLN A 38 19.41 1.36 19.44
C GLN A 38 19.47 0.23 20.49
N ARG A 39 18.40 0.01 21.26
CA ARG A 39 18.31 -1.13 22.20
C ARG A 39 18.34 -2.48 21.48
N LEU A 40 17.69 -2.57 20.33
CA LEU A 40 17.73 -3.76 19.47
C LEU A 40 19.17 -4.05 19.00
N LEU A 41 19.95 -3.03 18.64
CA LEU A 41 21.37 -3.21 18.29
C LEU A 41 22.19 -3.79 19.45
N GLY A 42 21.79 -3.55 20.72
CA GLY A 42 22.40 -4.20 21.89
C GLY A 42 22.21 -5.74 21.89
N VAL A 43 21.09 -6.24 21.34
CA VAL A 43 20.91 -7.70 21.16
C VAL A 43 21.93 -8.26 20.17
N LEU A 44 22.21 -7.50 19.10
CA LEU A 44 23.22 -7.89 18.11
C LEU A 44 24.63 -7.92 18.73
N ASP A 45 24.96 -6.96 19.60
CA ASP A 45 26.20 -6.96 20.38
C ASP A 45 26.30 -8.19 21.29
N ALA A 46 25.23 -8.56 22.00
CA ALA A 46 25.20 -9.74 22.86
C ALA A 46 25.43 -11.03 22.06
N ILE A 47 24.78 -11.18 20.90
CA ILE A 47 24.98 -12.33 20.00
C ILE A 47 26.44 -12.37 19.49
N ALA A 48 27.01 -11.22 19.14
CA ALA A 48 28.40 -11.13 18.70
C ALA A 48 29.37 -11.53 19.81
N PHE A 49 29.11 -11.07 21.04
CA PHE A 49 29.94 -11.39 22.19
C PHE A 49 29.94 -12.89 22.55
N THR A 50 28.77 -13.52 22.52
CA THR A 50 28.66 -14.96 22.80
C THR A 50 29.39 -15.82 21.76
N ARG A 51 29.48 -15.38 20.50
CA ARG A 51 30.09 -16.14 19.40
C ARG A 51 31.57 -15.83 19.19
N HIS A 52 31.98 -14.60 19.43
CA HIS A 52 33.29 -14.09 19.04
C HIS A 52 34.06 -13.43 20.18
N ALA A 53 33.50 -13.38 21.40
CA ALA A 53 34.06 -12.65 22.59
C ALA A 53 34.39 -11.16 22.28
N ARG A 54 33.68 -10.57 21.32
CA ARG A 54 33.82 -9.17 20.88
C ARG A 54 32.46 -8.56 20.57
N ARG A 55 32.35 -7.23 20.74
CA ARG A 55 31.19 -6.48 20.30
C ARG A 55 31.06 -6.53 18.77
N PHE A 56 29.85 -6.43 18.25
CA PHE A 56 29.56 -6.47 16.81
C PHE A 56 30.38 -5.45 16.01
N ALA A 57 30.47 -4.22 16.51
CA ALA A 57 31.25 -3.15 15.85
C ALA A 57 32.77 -3.43 15.80
N ALA A 58 33.30 -4.27 16.71
CA ALA A 58 34.71 -4.64 16.74
C ALA A 58 35.07 -5.84 15.86
N LEU A 59 34.07 -6.47 15.21
CA LEU A 59 34.28 -7.52 14.22
C LEU A 59 34.63 -6.90 12.87
N ASP A 60 35.40 -7.63 12.06
CA ASP A 60 35.60 -7.31 10.65
C ASP A 60 34.28 -7.41 9.86
N LEU A 61 34.26 -6.86 8.65
CA LEU A 61 33.05 -6.77 7.83
C LEU A 61 32.50 -8.17 7.49
N GLU A 62 33.36 -9.11 7.19
CA GLU A 62 32.98 -10.48 6.82
C GLU A 62 32.26 -11.17 8.00
N ARG A 63 32.81 -11.11 9.20
CA ARG A 63 32.19 -11.68 10.41
C ARG A 63 30.88 -10.98 10.77
N ARG A 64 30.83 -9.65 10.63
CA ARG A 64 29.57 -8.91 10.83
C ARG A 64 28.48 -9.35 9.86
N SER A 65 28.82 -9.49 8.58
CA SER A 65 27.88 -9.95 7.56
C SER A 65 27.45 -11.39 7.80
N ALA A 66 28.39 -12.31 8.07
CA ALA A 66 28.09 -13.70 8.37
C ALA A 66 27.18 -13.84 9.60
N LEU A 67 27.39 -13.04 10.64
CA LEU A 67 26.54 -13.05 11.84
C LEU A 67 25.12 -12.63 11.52
N ILE A 68 24.92 -11.53 10.79
CA ILE A 68 23.58 -11.07 10.36
C ILE A 68 22.90 -12.13 9.50
N TRP A 69 23.58 -12.67 8.49
CA TRP A 69 23.01 -13.68 7.61
C TRP A 69 22.71 -15.00 8.34
N SER A 70 23.45 -15.34 9.39
CA SER A 70 23.14 -16.52 10.23
C SER A 70 21.79 -16.42 10.95
N LEU A 71 21.25 -15.22 11.12
CA LEU A 71 19.90 -15.04 11.66
C LEU A 71 18.80 -15.32 10.62
N HIS A 72 19.11 -15.17 9.33
CA HIS A 72 18.19 -15.50 8.24
C HIS A 72 18.05 -17.01 8.03
N SER A 73 19.13 -17.76 8.25
CA SER A 73 19.20 -19.18 7.98
C SER A 73 18.52 -20.00 9.09
N GLY A 74 17.62 -20.92 8.71
CA GLY A 74 16.94 -21.82 9.62
C GLY A 74 15.43 -21.56 9.77
N SER A 75 14.77 -22.45 10.53
CA SER A 75 13.31 -22.45 10.73
C SER A 75 12.84 -21.61 11.93
N ASP A 76 13.76 -21.08 12.74
CA ASP A 76 13.44 -20.33 13.95
C ASP A 76 12.80 -18.96 13.60
N PRO A 77 11.52 -18.72 13.93
CA PRO A 77 10.82 -17.52 13.60
C PRO A 77 11.37 -16.28 14.33
N VAL A 78 11.91 -16.43 15.55
CA VAL A 78 12.49 -15.35 16.34
C VAL A 78 13.76 -14.84 15.66
N ARG A 79 14.64 -15.74 15.23
CA ARG A 79 15.86 -15.35 14.50
C ARG A 79 15.55 -14.63 13.20
N ARG A 80 14.55 -15.12 12.44
CA ARG A 80 14.10 -14.43 11.21
C ARG A 80 13.50 -13.05 11.50
N ALA A 81 12.72 -12.92 12.57
CA ALA A 81 12.20 -11.61 12.98
C ALA A 81 13.32 -10.64 13.35
N LEU A 82 14.34 -11.08 14.08
CA LEU A 82 15.54 -10.27 14.38
C LEU A 82 16.28 -9.87 13.10
N PHE A 83 16.49 -10.81 12.16
CA PHE A 83 17.11 -10.49 10.86
C PHE A 83 16.36 -9.37 10.13
N LEU A 84 15.04 -9.47 10.04
CA LEU A 84 14.21 -8.44 9.40
C LEU A 84 14.28 -7.11 10.16
N ALA A 85 14.19 -7.15 11.50
CA ALA A 85 14.25 -5.95 12.33
C ALA A 85 15.59 -5.19 12.21
N PHE A 86 16.70 -5.91 12.05
CA PHE A 86 18.02 -5.29 11.82
C PHE A 86 18.22 -4.79 10.39
N THR A 87 17.73 -5.53 9.39
CA THR A 87 18.10 -5.29 7.99
C THR A 87 17.11 -4.43 7.23
N TYR A 88 15.82 -4.52 7.56
CA TYR A 88 14.77 -3.87 6.79
C TYR A 88 14.84 -2.33 6.87
N PRO A 89 14.93 -1.70 8.06
CA PRO A 89 15.06 -0.25 8.14
C PRO A 89 16.35 0.27 7.47
N VAL A 90 17.45 -0.49 7.58
CA VAL A 90 18.72 -0.16 6.93
C VAL A 90 18.58 -0.15 5.41
N LYS A 91 17.94 -1.18 4.84
CA LYS A 91 17.71 -1.27 3.39
C LYS A 91 16.80 -0.15 2.91
N ILE A 92 15.70 0.14 3.61
CA ILE A 92 14.82 1.25 3.24
C ILE A 92 15.59 2.56 3.21
N ALA A 93 16.32 2.89 4.27
CA ALA A 93 17.08 4.13 4.35
C ALA A 93 18.20 4.23 3.30
N TYR A 94 18.82 3.11 2.93
CA TYR A 94 19.81 3.05 1.88
C TYR A 94 19.19 3.28 0.50
N PHE A 95 18.14 2.53 0.17
CA PHE A 95 17.48 2.63 -1.13
C PHE A 95 16.67 3.92 -1.33
N ASP A 96 16.40 4.70 -0.29
CA ASP A 96 15.77 6.03 -0.41
C ASP A 96 16.75 7.13 -0.86
N ALA A 97 18.03 6.82 -1.08
CA ALA A 97 19.00 7.81 -1.52
C ALA A 97 18.83 8.15 -3.02
N PRO A 98 18.76 9.45 -3.39
CA PRO A 98 18.62 9.86 -4.80
C PRO A 98 19.72 9.29 -5.73
N GLY A 99 20.97 9.24 -5.26
CA GLY A 99 22.08 8.67 -6.04
C GLY A 99 21.95 7.17 -6.29
N ILE A 100 21.31 6.43 -5.38
CA ILE A 100 21.01 4.99 -5.58
C ILE A 100 19.92 4.83 -6.64
N HIS A 101 18.88 5.64 -6.59
CA HIS A 101 17.82 5.63 -7.60
C HIS A 101 18.36 5.92 -8.99
N GLN A 102 19.23 6.93 -9.12
CA GLN A 102 19.86 7.28 -10.37
C GLN A 102 20.74 6.13 -10.89
N ALA A 103 21.55 5.51 -10.02
CA ALA A 103 22.38 4.36 -10.38
C ALA A 103 21.56 3.14 -10.84
N LEU A 104 20.33 2.99 -10.35
CA LEU A 104 19.37 1.95 -10.75
C LEU A 104 18.55 2.32 -11.99
N GLY A 105 18.73 3.52 -12.56
CA GLY A 105 17.95 4.00 -13.69
C GLY A 105 16.50 4.35 -13.34
N CYS A 106 16.18 4.57 -12.06
CA CYS A 106 14.85 5.00 -11.66
C CYS A 106 14.57 6.43 -12.11
N VAL A 107 13.50 6.64 -12.86
CA VAL A 107 13.10 7.96 -13.37
C VAL A 107 12.01 8.54 -12.46
N TRP A 108 12.40 9.44 -11.56
CA TRP A 108 11.48 10.07 -10.59
C TRP A 108 10.97 11.44 -11.03
N GLU A 109 11.61 12.05 -12.02
CA GLU A 109 11.44 13.46 -12.35
C GLU A 109 10.58 13.72 -13.60
N LYS A 110 9.70 12.78 -14.00
CA LYS A 110 8.73 13.09 -15.05
C LYS A 110 7.78 14.15 -14.54
N PRO A 111 7.65 15.30 -15.22
CA PRO A 111 6.69 16.32 -14.86
C PRO A 111 5.28 15.72 -14.84
N VAL A 112 4.53 16.01 -13.81
CA VAL A 112 3.10 15.70 -13.76
C VAL A 112 2.37 16.89 -14.38
N ALA A 113 1.62 16.64 -15.44
CA ALA A 113 0.80 17.70 -16.06
C ALA A 113 -0.22 18.21 -15.03
N ALA A 114 -0.26 19.53 -14.85
CA ALA A 114 -1.29 20.15 -14.04
C ALA A 114 -2.65 19.96 -14.73
N GLU A 115 -3.61 19.41 -14.00
CA GLU A 115 -4.99 19.28 -14.47
C GLU A 115 -5.84 20.46 -13.97
N LYS A 116 -6.87 20.81 -14.73
CA LYS A 116 -7.90 21.71 -14.22
C LYS A 116 -8.65 20.99 -13.08
N PRO A 117 -8.97 21.70 -11.98
CA PRO A 117 -9.75 21.11 -10.90
C PRO A 117 -11.07 20.56 -11.44
N ALA A 118 -11.34 19.30 -11.17
CA ALA A 118 -12.58 18.64 -11.59
C ALA A 118 -13.77 19.15 -10.75
N ALA A 119 -14.94 19.26 -11.37
CA ALA A 119 -16.14 19.80 -10.71
C ALA A 119 -16.56 18.99 -9.47
N TRP A 120 -16.34 17.68 -9.49
CA TRP A 120 -16.67 16.79 -8.37
C TRP A 120 -15.87 17.04 -7.09
N LEU A 121 -14.73 17.75 -7.16
CA LEU A 121 -13.96 18.14 -5.97
C LEU A 121 -14.75 19.02 -5.00
N ARG A 122 -15.78 19.73 -5.48
CA ARG A 122 -16.67 20.53 -4.64
C ARG A 122 -17.54 19.72 -3.69
N GLN A 123 -17.67 18.42 -3.92
CA GLN A 123 -18.41 17.48 -3.09
C GLN A 123 -17.55 16.90 -1.95
N ILE A 124 -16.30 17.35 -1.82
CA ILE A 124 -15.37 16.87 -0.80
C ILE A 124 -15.18 17.96 0.25
N THR A 125 -15.34 17.56 1.52
CA THR A 125 -15.07 18.40 2.68
C THR A 125 -14.06 17.69 3.57
N ALA A 126 -13.05 18.39 4.05
CA ALA A 126 -12.15 17.81 5.05
C ALA A 126 -12.79 17.90 6.45
N ALA A 127 -12.72 16.84 7.24
CA ALA A 127 -13.32 16.81 8.58
C ALA A 127 -12.79 17.92 9.51
N ARG A 128 -11.55 18.35 9.32
CA ARG A 128 -10.95 19.46 10.07
C ARG A 128 -11.60 20.82 9.79
N ASP A 129 -12.30 20.96 8.66
CA ASP A 129 -12.97 22.21 8.25
C ASP A 129 -14.43 22.25 8.74
N LEU A 130 -14.93 21.16 9.31
CA LEU A 130 -16.26 21.07 9.90
C LEU A 130 -16.23 21.57 11.36
N PRO A 131 -17.29 22.28 11.81
CA PRO A 131 -17.45 22.61 13.22
C PRO A 131 -17.49 21.35 14.10
N ALA A 132 -16.97 21.45 15.32
CA ALA A 132 -17.09 20.35 16.28
C ALA A 132 -18.55 20.10 16.63
N GLY A 133 -18.99 18.84 16.52
CA GLY A 133 -20.39 18.47 16.78
C GLY A 133 -21.34 18.69 15.60
N GLU A 134 -20.81 19.01 14.41
CA GLU A 134 -21.61 19.10 13.18
C GLU A 134 -22.37 17.80 12.93
N VAL A 135 -23.64 17.91 12.56
CA VAL A 135 -24.51 16.79 12.18
C VAL A 135 -24.89 16.93 10.73
N LEU A 136 -24.56 15.91 9.94
CA LEU A 136 -24.93 15.84 8.53
C LEU A 136 -25.97 14.76 8.34
N GLU A 137 -26.98 15.02 7.51
CA GLU A 137 -28.06 14.07 7.20
C GLU A 137 -27.91 13.53 5.79
N CYS A 138 -28.18 12.23 5.63
CA CYS A 138 -28.18 11.53 4.35
C CYS A 138 -29.01 10.25 4.44
N ASP A 139 -29.34 9.66 3.30
CA ASP A 139 -30.06 8.37 3.26
C ASP A 139 -29.13 7.20 3.60
N VAL A 140 -27.90 7.24 3.10
CA VAL A 140 -26.92 6.18 3.30
C VAL A 140 -25.53 6.74 3.61
N ILE A 141 -24.91 6.21 4.68
CA ILE A 141 -23.52 6.47 5.00
C ILE A 141 -22.65 5.30 4.55
N VAL A 142 -21.62 5.57 3.77
CA VAL A 142 -20.63 4.59 3.34
C VAL A 142 -19.32 4.86 4.08
N VAL A 143 -18.91 3.94 4.95
CA VAL A 143 -17.67 4.03 5.72
C VAL A 143 -16.51 3.43 4.94
N GLY A 144 -15.58 4.28 4.52
CA GLY A 144 -14.42 3.93 3.72
C GLY A 144 -14.68 4.02 2.20
N THR A 145 -13.70 4.54 1.49
CA THR A 145 -13.72 4.74 0.02
C THR A 145 -12.88 3.74 -0.75
N GLY A 146 -12.55 2.60 -0.13
CA GLY A 146 -11.85 1.50 -0.79
C GLY A 146 -12.69 0.79 -1.84
N ALA A 147 -12.22 -0.36 -2.32
CA ALA A 147 -12.81 -1.12 -3.42
C ALA A 147 -14.31 -1.42 -3.22
N GLY A 148 -14.73 -1.76 -2.02
CA GLY A 148 -16.15 -2.04 -1.72
C GLY A 148 -16.99 -0.77 -1.60
N GLY A 149 -16.56 0.16 -0.71
CA GLY A 149 -17.33 1.35 -0.41
C GLY A 149 -17.53 2.28 -1.60
N ALA A 150 -16.48 2.50 -2.40
CA ALA A 150 -16.58 3.35 -3.58
C ALA A 150 -17.57 2.81 -4.63
N VAL A 151 -17.61 1.50 -4.82
CA VAL A 151 -18.57 0.86 -5.75
C VAL A 151 -19.99 1.02 -5.21
N VAL A 152 -20.25 0.70 -3.94
CA VAL A 152 -21.56 0.85 -3.31
C VAL A 152 -22.04 2.31 -3.40
N ALA A 153 -21.17 3.27 -3.09
CA ALA A 153 -21.52 4.67 -3.17
C ALA A 153 -21.90 5.10 -4.60
N ASN A 154 -21.17 4.63 -5.60
CA ASN A 154 -21.50 4.93 -7.01
C ASN A 154 -22.84 4.32 -7.44
N GLU A 155 -23.11 3.06 -7.10
CA GLU A 155 -24.35 2.37 -7.47
C GLU A 155 -25.58 3.01 -6.80
N LEU A 156 -25.46 3.43 -5.55
CA LEU A 156 -26.54 4.10 -4.82
C LEU A 156 -26.76 5.52 -5.32
N ALA A 157 -25.71 6.30 -5.55
CA ALA A 157 -25.80 7.65 -6.08
C ALA A 157 -26.41 7.65 -7.51
N GLU A 158 -26.14 6.63 -8.31
CA GLU A 158 -26.76 6.45 -9.63
C GLU A 158 -28.28 6.29 -9.56
N GLN A 159 -28.78 5.76 -8.45
CA GLN A 159 -30.22 5.62 -8.18
C GLN A 159 -30.85 6.87 -7.54
N GLY A 160 -30.09 7.96 -7.38
CA GLY A 160 -30.56 9.19 -6.78
C GLY A 160 -30.62 9.19 -5.25
N ILE A 161 -30.01 8.20 -4.59
CA ILE A 161 -29.94 8.11 -3.13
C ILE A 161 -28.91 9.12 -2.61
N ALA A 162 -29.25 9.86 -1.55
CA ALA A 162 -28.34 10.80 -0.90
C ALA A 162 -27.24 10.02 -0.13
N VAL A 163 -26.07 9.88 -0.74
CA VAL A 163 -24.94 9.12 -0.18
C VAL A 163 -23.89 10.05 0.40
N LEU A 164 -23.51 9.79 1.67
CA LEU A 164 -22.35 10.39 2.31
C LEU A 164 -21.26 9.33 2.49
N MET A 165 -20.13 9.48 1.79
CA MET A 165 -18.93 8.71 2.05
C MET A 165 -18.13 9.37 3.17
N VAL A 166 -17.55 8.57 4.06
CA VAL A 166 -16.61 9.02 5.09
C VAL A 166 -15.32 8.21 4.99
N GLU A 167 -14.18 8.91 4.95
CA GLU A 167 -12.86 8.30 4.75
C GLU A 167 -11.88 8.84 5.79
N GLU A 168 -11.15 7.95 6.43
CA GLU A 168 -10.12 8.30 7.43
C GLU A 168 -8.91 9.01 6.80
N GLY A 169 -8.57 8.63 5.58
CA GLY A 169 -7.45 9.19 4.83
C GLY A 169 -7.81 10.47 4.06
N GLU A 170 -6.79 11.13 3.54
CA GLU A 170 -6.93 12.32 2.71
C GLU A 170 -7.03 11.96 1.22
N LEU A 171 -7.52 12.90 0.41
CA LEU A 171 -7.44 12.79 -1.04
C LEU A 171 -6.03 13.16 -1.51
N HIS A 172 -5.43 12.28 -2.29
CA HIS A 172 -4.16 12.50 -2.98
C HIS A 172 -4.38 12.50 -4.49
N GLN A 173 -3.87 13.54 -5.13
CA GLN A 173 -3.87 13.71 -6.59
C GLN A 173 -2.49 13.38 -7.17
N ARG A 174 -2.35 13.40 -8.50
CA ARG A 174 -1.11 13.06 -9.22
C ARG A 174 0.14 13.74 -8.67
N GLN A 175 0.03 15.06 -8.39
CA GLN A 175 1.14 15.88 -7.91
C GLN A 175 1.58 15.52 -6.49
N ASP A 176 0.73 14.87 -5.69
CA ASP A 176 1.00 14.53 -4.31
C ASP A 176 1.80 13.21 -4.21
N PHE A 177 1.85 12.41 -5.28
CA PHE A 177 2.57 11.15 -5.30
C PHE A 177 4.07 11.37 -5.52
N THR A 178 4.82 11.25 -4.46
CA THR A 178 6.27 11.55 -4.41
C THR A 178 7.12 10.57 -5.20
N ARG A 179 6.59 9.40 -5.60
CA ARG A 179 7.31 8.27 -6.20
C ARG A 179 8.43 7.70 -5.33
N ARG A 180 8.55 8.16 -4.08
CA ARG A 180 9.57 7.72 -3.13
C ARG A 180 8.93 6.88 -2.03
N SER A 181 9.60 5.78 -1.68
CA SER A 181 9.05 4.78 -0.76
C SER A 181 8.70 5.35 0.62
N ILE A 182 9.63 6.08 1.26
CA ILE A 182 9.44 6.57 2.63
C ILE A 182 8.31 7.60 2.71
N PRO A 183 8.32 8.71 1.96
CA PRO A 183 7.23 9.68 2.01
C PRO A 183 5.88 9.06 1.65
N ALA A 184 5.82 8.22 0.59
CA ALA A 184 4.59 7.58 0.18
C ALA A 184 4.06 6.60 1.24
N THR A 185 4.93 5.84 1.90
CA THR A 185 4.52 4.93 2.96
C THR A 185 3.95 5.68 4.17
N GLN A 186 4.53 6.81 4.53
CA GLN A 186 4.03 7.66 5.60
C GLN A 186 2.69 8.32 5.26
N GLN A 187 2.53 8.72 4.01
CA GLN A 187 1.37 9.46 3.53
C GLN A 187 0.16 8.56 3.23
N LEU A 188 0.38 7.41 2.58
CA LEU A 188 -0.67 6.59 1.98
C LEU A 188 -1.02 5.34 2.79
N TYR A 189 -0.17 4.93 3.74
CA TYR A 189 -0.35 3.68 4.45
C TYR A 189 -0.80 3.88 5.89
N ARG A 190 -1.71 3.05 6.34
CA ARG A 190 -2.07 2.95 7.77
C ARG A 190 -0.84 2.56 8.59
N ASN A 191 -0.57 3.29 9.67
CA ASN A 191 0.59 3.08 10.55
C ASN A 191 1.91 2.96 9.76
N ALA A 192 2.07 3.76 8.70
CA ALA A 192 3.23 3.71 7.81
C ALA A 192 3.57 2.30 7.32
N GLY A 193 2.54 1.48 7.02
CA GLY A 193 2.68 0.11 6.54
C GLY A 193 2.96 -0.94 7.62
N LEU A 194 3.02 -0.56 8.88
CA LEU A 194 3.24 -1.47 10.02
C LEU A 194 1.93 -2.08 10.51
N THR A 195 1.23 -2.75 9.61
CA THR A 195 -0.02 -3.48 9.89
C THR A 195 0.14 -4.95 9.55
N GLY A 196 -0.52 -5.82 10.29
CA GLY A 196 -0.43 -7.26 10.08
C GLY A 196 -1.54 -8.02 10.76
N VAL A 197 -1.69 -9.26 10.36
CA VAL A 197 -2.59 -10.24 10.96
C VAL A 197 -1.77 -11.18 11.86
N ILE A 198 -2.29 -11.43 13.04
CA ILE A 198 -1.72 -12.35 14.02
C ILE A 198 -2.61 -13.60 14.05
N GLY A 199 -2.02 -14.76 13.80
CA GLY A 199 -2.65 -16.07 13.85
C GLY A 199 -1.60 -17.14 14.09
N ASN A 200 -1.64 -18.23 13.33
CA ASN A 200 -0.59 -19.26 13.38
C ASN A 200 0.80 -18.71 12.94
N SER A 201 0.80 -17.61 12.21
CA SER A 201 1.99 -16.80 11.90
C SER A 201 1.60 -15.34 11.83
N VAL A 202 2.60 -14.45 11.92
CA VAL A 202 2.41 -13.02 11.67
C VAL A 202 2.55 -12.77 10.17
N ILE A 203 1.49 -12.24 9.55
CA ILE A 203 1.47 -11.90 8.13
C ILE A 203 1.39 -10.38 8.00
N PRO A 204 2.42 -9.69 7.46
CA PRO A 204 2.32 -8.27 7.16
C PRO A 204 1.23 -8.02 6.10
N ILE A 205 0.29 -7.16 6.40
CA ILE A 205 -0.76 -6.75 5.46
C ILE A 205 -0.76 -5.22 5.40
N PRO A 206 -0.04 -4.61 4.45
CA PRO A 206 -0.07 -3.17 4.26
C PRO A 206 -1.48 -2.71 3.87
N LEU A 207 -2.03 -1.77 4.60
CA LEU A 207 -3.35 -1.19 4.37
C LEU A 207 -3.20 0.27 3.94
N GLY A 208 -3.97 0.67 2.91
CA GLY A 208 -4.05 2.06 2.48
C GLY A 208 -4.91 2.90 3.44
N ARG A 209 -4.49 4.14 3.68
CA ARG A 209 -5.24 5.17 4.39
C ARG A 209 -5.25 6.43 3.53
N ALA A 210 -6.13 6.43 2.56
CA ALA A 210 -6.31 7.51 1.59
C ALA A 210 -7.67 7.34 0.93
N VAL A 211 -8.23 8.38 0.34
CA VAL A 211 -9.37 8.24 -0.57
C VAL A 211 -9.02 7.22 -1.66
N GLY A 212 -9.83 6.17 -1.77
CA GLY A 212 -9.55 5.01 -2.60
C GLY A 212 -8.95 3.81 -1.84
N GLY A 213 -8.60 3.97 -0.55
CA GLY A 213 -8.12 2.90 0.31
C GLY A 213 -6.91 2.15 -0.26
N SER A 214 -6.84 0.85 -0.03
CA SER A 214 -5.74 -0.01 -0.50
C SER A 214 -5.64 -0.13 -2.03
N THR A 215 -6.64 0.32 -2.80
CA THR A 215 -6.53 0.36 -4.26
C THR A 215 -5.51 1.38 -4.76
N VAL A 216 -5.21 2.41 -3.94
CA VAL A 216 -4.20 3.42 -4.26
C VAL A 216 -2.78 2.85 -4.18
N ILE A 217 -2.55 1.87 -3.30
CA ILE A 217 -1.23 1.32 -3.00
C ILE A 217 -0.99 -0.10 -3.53
N ASN A 218 -1.95 -0.71 -4.19
CA ASN A 218 -1.79 -2.03 -4.80
C ASN A 218 -1.09 -1.97 -6.16
N SER A 219 -0.75 -3.14 -6.71
CA SER A 219 -0.13 -3.25 -8.04
C SER A 219 -1.10 -3.08 -9.21
N GLY A 220 -2.40 -2.99 -8.95
CA GLY A 220 -3.42 -2.93 -10.00
C GLY A 220 -3.62 -4.26 -10.76
N THR A 221 -3.18 -5.38 -10.19
CA THR A 221 -3.41 -6.71 -10.73
C THR A 221 -4.85 -7.13 -10.52
N CYS A 222 -5.51 -7.62 -11.56
CA CYS A 222 -6.93 -7.96 -11.56
C CYS A 222 -7.16 -9.36 -12.11
N PHE A 223 -7.76 -10.22 -11.29
CA PHE A 223 -8.19 -11.55 -11.67
C PHE A 223 -9.63 -11.78 -11.24
N ARG A 224 -10.37 -12.57 -12.01
CA ARG A 224 -11.62 -13.17 -11.53
C ARG A 224 -11.28 -14.25 -10.50
N VAL A 225 -12.19 -14.48 -9.56
CA VAL A 225 -12.01 -15.55 -8.57
C VAL A 225 -12.02 -16.90 -9.29
N PRO A 226 -11.01 -17.76 -9.09
CA PRO A 226 -10.99 -19.09 -9.70
C PRO A 226 -12.15 -19.98 -9.20
N GLU A 227 -12.70 -20.84 -10.08
CA GLU A 227 -13.87 -21.69 -9.75
C GLU A 227 -13.66 -22.53 -8.49
N TRP A 228 -12.47 -23.10 -8.29
CA TRP A 228 -12.20 -23.91 -7.09
C TRP A 228 -12.30 -23.11 -5.79
N ILE A 229 -12.05 -21.79 -5.80
CA ILE A 229 -12.31 -20.91 -4.65
C ILE A 229 -13.81 -20.69 -4.46
N LEU A 230 -14.55 -20.48 -5.55
CA LEU A 230 -16.01 -20.35 -5.48
C LEU A 230 -16.65 -21.63 -4.96
N GLU A 231 -16.16 -22.80 -5.37
CA GLU A 231 -16.59 -24.09 -4.83
C GLU A 231 -16.34 -24.19 -3.32
N ASN A 232 -15.16 -23.82 -2.85
CA ASN A 232 -14.87 -23.77 -1.42
C ASN A 232 -15.80 -22.82 -0.66
N TRP A 233 -16.10 -21.65 -1.21
CA TRP A 233 -17.02 -20.71 -0.57
C TRP A 233 -18.46 -21.24 -0.51
N ARG A 234 -18.91 -21.92 -1.56
CA ARG A 234 -20.23 -22.58 -1.56
C ARG A 234 -20.28 -23.72 -0.54
N HIS A 235 -19.25 -24.55 -0.50
CA HIS A 235 -19.20 -25.71 0.36
C HIS A 235 -18.96 -25.35 1.84
N ASP A 236 -17.94 -24.53 2.13
CA ASP A 236 -17.48 -24.29 3.49
C ASP A 236 -18.23 -23.14 4.18
N LEU A 237 -18.71 -22.15 3.40
CA LEU A 237 -19.36 -20.95 3.93
C LEU A 237 -20.86 -20.88 3.60
N GLY A 238 -21.38 -21.84 2.83
CA GLY A 238 -22.80 -21.86 2.44
C GLY A 238 -23.22 -20.75 1.46
N LEU A 239 -22.27 -20.13 0.76
CA LEU A 239 -22.51 -19.03 -0.18
C LEU A 239 -22.94 -19.58 -1.56
N LEU A 240 -24.08 -20.28 -1.60
CA LEU A 240 -24.54 -21.07 -2.75
C LEU A 240 -24.75 -20.26 -4.04
N GLU A 241 -25.01 -18.96 -3.90
CA GLU A 241 -25.26 -18.05 -5.03
C GLU A 241 -23.99 -17.64 -5.78
N LEU A 242 -22.80 -17.81 -5.18
CA LEU A 242 -21.56 -17.39 -5.77
C LEU A 242 -21.04 -18.41 -6.80
N THR A 243 -21.65 -18.39 -7.97
CA THR A 243 -21.21 -19.16 -9.15
C THR A 243 -20.50 -18.23 -10.14
N GLU A 244 -19.72 -18.81 -11.05
CA GLU A 244 -19.08 -18.03 -12.13
C GLU A 244 -20.14 -17.31 -12.99
N ASP A 245 -21.22 -17.98 -13.36
CA ASP A 245 -22.31 -17.41 -14.17
C ASP A 245 -23.00 -16.25 -13.42
N HIS A 246 -23.26 -16.40 -12.12
CA HIS A 246 -23.86 -15.33 -11.33
C HIS A 246 -22.96 -14.10 -11.23
N LEU A 247 -21.65 -14.31 -11.09
CA LEU A 247 -20.66 -13.22 -10.94
C LEU A 247 -20.23 -12.60 -12.29
N ALA A 248 -20.39 -13.31 -13.41
CA ALA A 248 -19.91 -12.87 -14.72
C ALA A 248 -20.36 -11.45 -15.10
N PRO A 249 -21.65 -11.05 -14.99
CA PRO A 249 -22.08 -9.70 -15.36
C PRO A 249 -21.46 -8.61 -14.49
N PHE A 250 -21.21 -8.91 -13.22
CA PHE A 250 -20.54 -7.98 -12.29
C PHE A 250 -19.05 -7.83 -12.63
N TYR A 251 -18.37 -8.94 -12.91
CA TYR A 251 -16.99 -8.90 -13.40
C TYR A 251 -16.86 -8.08 -14.66
N GLU A 252 -17.71 -8.30 -15.65
CA GLU A 252 -17.71 -7.56 -16.90
C GLU A 252 -17.96 -6.07 -16.72
N LYS A 253 -18.89 -5.69 -15.81
CA LYS A 253 -19.15 -4.29 -15.48
C LYS A 253 -17.90 -3.64 -14.89
N VAL A 254 -17.26 -4.29 -13.91
CA VAL A 254 -16.05 -3.78 -13.25
C VAL A 254 -14.88 -3.75 -14.22
N GLU A 255 -14.68 -4.80 -15.02
CA GLU A 255 -13.61 -4.88 -16.02
C GLU A 255 -13.70 -3.75 -17.05
N ARG A 256 -14.89 -3.43 -17.51
CA ARG A 256 -15.14 -2.30 -18.42
C ARG A 256 -14.88 -0.96 -17.73
N THR A 257 -15.42 -0.77 -16.52
CA THR A 257 -15.28 0.50 -15.77
C THR A 257 -13.84 0.81 -15.42
N LEU A 258 -13.07 -0.20 -15.06
CA LEU A 258 -11.66 -0.07 -14.68
C LEU A 258 -10.70 -0.27 -15.86
N GLU A 259 -11.23 -0.48 -17.08
CA GLU A 259 -10.46 -0.71 -18.30
C GLU A 259 -9.40 -1.82 -18.12
N ILE A 260 -9.82 -2.96 -17.55
CA ILE A 260 -8.90 -4.06 -17.23
C ILE A 260 -8.47 -4.76 -18.51
N ALA A 261 -7.16 -4.73 -18.78
CA ALA A 261 -6.55 -5.33 -19.95
C ALA A 261 -5.21 -6.01 -19.61
N PRO A 262 -4.71 -6.91 -20.47
CA PRO A 262 -3.35 -7.41 -20.35
C PRO A 262 -2.32 -6.26 -20.35
N SER A 263 -1.32 -6.32 -19.48
CA SER A 263 -0.27 -5.30 -19.44
C SER A 263 0.51 -5.25 -20.76
N THR A 264 0.80 -4.03 -21.24
CA THR A 264 1.55 -3.83 -22.49
C THR A 264 3.02 -4.22 -22.32
N LYS A 265 3.73 -4.43 -23.44
CA LYS A 265 5.16 -4.76 -23.41
C LYS A 265 5.98 -3.66 -22.75
N GLU A 266 5.64 -2.40 -23.03
CA GLU A 266 6.31 -1.21 -22.50
C GLU A 266 6.18 -1.11 -20.97
N ALA A 267 5.05 -1.56 -20.42
CA ALA A 267 4.78 -1.52 -18.98
C ALA A 267 5.41 -2.69 -18.20
N ARG A 268 5.81 -3.78 -18.87
CA ARG A 268 6.29 -5.01 -18.19
C ARG A 268 7.77 -5.02 -17.85
N GLY A 269 8.59 -4.37 -18.66
CA GLY A 269 10.03 -4.41 -18.53
C GLY A 269 10.69 -5.77 -18.91
N PRO A 270 12.02 -5.80 -19.07
CA PRO A 270 12.75 -6.94 -19.65
C PRO A 270 12.74 -8.21 -18.77
N VAL A 271 12.55 -8.08 -17.46
CA VAL A 271 12.48 -9.25 -16.56
C VAL A 271 11.32 -10.18 -16.94
N SER A 272 10.22 -9.62 -17.42
CA SER A 272 9.05 -10.40 -17.86
C SER A 272 9.36 -11.26 -19.08
N ASP A 273 10.21 -10.79 -19.98
CA ASP A 273 10.64 -11.54 -21.17
C ASP A 273 11.53 -12.74 -20.76
N VAL A 274 12.40 -12.57 -19.76
CA VAL A 274 13.23 -13.67 -19.25
C VAL A 274 12.36 -14.75 -18.58
N ILE A 275 11.35 -14.34 -17.82
CA ILE A 275 10.39 -15.26 -17.18
C ILE A 275 9.59 -16.02 -18.25
N ALA A 276 9.10 -15.33 -19.29
CA ALA A 276 8.38 -15.94 -20.40
C ALA A 276 9.24 -17.00 -21.14
N GLN A 277 10.48 -16.66 -21.48
CA GLN A 277 11.41 -17.61 -22.11
C GLN A 277 11.66 -18.85 -21.23
N GLY A 278 11.83 -18.65 -19.92
CA GLY A 278 11.98 -19.76 -18.98
C GLY A 278 10.75 -20.67 -18.92
N ALA A 279 9.55 -20.08 -18.89
CA ALA A 279 8.29 -20.82 -18.92
C ALA A 279 8.13 -21.62 -20.23
N GLU A 280 8.41 -20.99 -21.37
CA GLU A 280 8.38 -21.64 -22.69
C GLU A 280 9.36 -22.82 -22.76
N ALA A 281 10.59 -22.65 -22.27
CA ALA A 281 11.59 -23.71 -22.24
C ALA A 281 11.18 -24.91 -21.38
N LEU A 282 10.32 -24.69 -20.36
CA LEU A 282 9.77 -25.71 -19.49
C LEU A 282 8.41 -26.26 -19.95
N GLY A 283 7.85 -25.75 -21.07
CA GLY A 283 6.53 -26.11 -21.54
C GLY A 283 5.39 -25.62 -20.65
N TRP A 284 5.61 -24.57 -19.84
CA TRP A 284 4.61 -24.00 -18.97
C TRP A 284 3.83 -22.89 -19.67
N SER A 285 2.54 -22.80 -19.36
CA SER A 285 1.71 -21.70 -19.83
C SER A 285 2.07 -20.40 -19.11
N HIS A 286 2.10 -19.30 -19.83
CA HIS A 286 2.29 -17.96 -19.29
C HIS A 286 1.47 -16.94 -20.07
N PHE A 287 1.11 -15.84 -19.45
CA PHE A 287 0.39 -14.74 -20.08
C PHE A 287 0.70 -13.40 -19.39
N PRO A 288 0.52 -12.27 -20.08
CA PRO A 288 0.64 -10.96 -19.49
C PRO A 288 -0.41 -10.75 -18.39
N VAL A 289 0.05 -10.29 -17.22
CA VAL A 289 -0.85 -9.99 -16.10
C VAL A 289 -1.90 -8.96 -16.53
N ARG A 290 -3.17 -9.23 -16.25
CA ARG A 290 -4.26 -8.28 -16.46
C ARG A 290 -4.22 -7.20 -15.37
N ARG A 291 -4.36 -5.93 -15.77
CA ARG A 291 -4.28 -4.78 -14.89
C ARG A 291 -5.30 -3.72 -15.25
N ASN A 292 -5.74 -2.98 -14.23
CA ASN A 292 -6.57 -1.79 -14.38
C ASN A 292 -5.70 -0.54 -14.62
N ALA A 293 -4.75 -0.61 -15.53
CA ALA A 293 -3.80 0.47 -15.77
C ALA A 293 -3.59 0.74 -17.26
N PRO A 294 -4.65 1.20 -17.97
CA PRO A 294 -4.54 1.58 -19.36
C PRO A 294 -3.59 2.76 -19.52
N GLY A 295 -2.73 2.74 -20.54
CA GLY A 295 -1.75 3.81 -20.77
C GLY A 295 -0.64 3.91 -19.71
N CYS A 296 -0.36 2.81 -18.96
CA CYS A 296 0.75 2.75 -18.02
C CYS A 296 2.08 2.96 -18.74
N ASP A 297 2.89 3.90 -18.27
CA ASP A 297 4.21 4.24 -18.82
C ASP A 297 5.37 3.47 -18.17
N GLY A 298 5.07 2.45 -17.35
CA GLY A 298 6.07 1.53 -16.78
C GLY A 298 6.91 2.08 -15.65
N GLN A 299 6.51 3.15 -14.95
CA GLN A 299 7.31 3.73 -13.86
C GLN A 299 7.56 2.79 -12.67
N GLY A 300 6.77 1.73 -12.49
CA GLY A 300 6.97 0.74 -11.42
C GLY A 300 6.61 1.22 -10.00
N VAL A 301 6.00 2.39 -9.85
CA VAL A 301 5.70 3.03 -8.55
C VAL A 301 4.28 2.80 -8.04
N CYS A 302 3.58 1.78 -8.53
CA CYS A 302 2.17 1.53 -8.24
C CYS A 302 1.83 1.48 -6.75
N GLN A 303 2.75 0.99 -5.91
CA GLN A 303 2.58 0.90 -4.46
C GLN A 303 2.71 2.26 -3.75
N TRP A 304 3.17 3.29 -4.44
CA TRP A 304 3.36 4.64 -3.90
C TRP A 304 2.43 5.67 -4.52
N GLY A 305 1.30 5.18 -5.06
CA GLY A 305 0.38 5.96 -5.86
C GLY A 305 0.72 5.93 -7.35
N CYS A 306 -0.20 6.39 -8.18
CA CYS A 306 0.00 6.44 -9.63
C CYS A 306 0.05 7.90 -10.09
N PRO A 307 1.24 8.44 -10.39
CA PRO A 307 1.39 9.85 -10.73
C PRO A 307 0.86 10.21 -12.13
N THR A 308 0.37 9.24 -12.90
CA THR A 308 -0.22 9.44 -14.21
C THR A 308 -1.72 9.14 -14.25
N ASP A 309 -2.32 8.66 -13.14
CA ASP A 309 -3.69 8.14 -13.05
C ASP A 309 -4.01 7.01 -14.04
N ALA A 310 -2.97 6.43 -14.65
CA ALA A 310 -3.14 5.26 -15.50
C ALA A 310 -3.75 4.08 -14.71
N LYS A 311 -3.35 3.91 -13.43
CA LYS A 311 -3.99 2.93 -12.55
C LYS A 311 -5.35 3.45 -12.09
N LYS A 312 -6.43 2.78 -12.51
CA LYS A 312 -7.82 3.09 -12.17
C LYS A 312 -8.17 2.66 -10.74
N SER A 313 -7.40 3.13 -9.75
CA SER A 313 -7.74 3.00 -8.34
C SER A 313 -9.00 3.81 -8.01
N MET A 314 -9.65 3.53 -6.88
CA MET A 314 -10.96 4.10 -6.57
C MET A 314 -10.96 5.64 -6.51
N ASN A 315 -9.82 6.27 -6.12
CA ASN A 315 -9.68 7.74 -6.11
C ASN A 315 -9.76 8.39 -7.51
N VAL A 316 -9.55 7.65 -8.59
CA VAL A 316 -9.63 8.15 -9.98
C VAL A 316 -10.75 7.48 -10.79
N SER A 317 -11.47 6.54 -10.22
CA SER A 317 -12.57 5.82 -10.87
C SER A 317 -13.90 5.98 -10.12
N TYR A 318 -14.28 5.04 -9.30
CA TYR A 318 -15.62 5.00 -8.68
C TYR A 318 -15.91 6.15 -7.72
N VAL A 319 -14.92 6.69 -6.99
CA VAL A 319 -15.15 7.84 -6.10
C VAL A 319 -15.52 9.08 -6.91
N PRO A 320 -14.75 9.53 -7.92
CA PRO A 320 -15.17 10.60 -8.82
C PRO A 320 -16.52 10.36 -9.50
N MET A 321 -16.83 9.13 -9.89
CA MET A 321 -18.12 8.78 -10.49
C MET A 321 -19.28 8.99 -9.51
N ALA A 322 -19.14 8.52 -8.26
CA ALA A 322 -20.15 8.73 -7.22
C ALA A 322 -20.35 10.23 -6.91
N LEU A 323 -19.26 10.98 -6.74
CA LEU A 323 -19.30 12.42 -6.47
C LEU A 323 -19.94 13.20 -7.63
N SER A 324 -19.68 12.80 -8.87
CA SER A 324 -20.30 13.42 -10.06
C SER A 324 -21.81 13.15 -10.15
N LYS A 325 -22.31 12.14 -9.45
CA LYS A 325 -23.73 11.79 -9.32
C LYS A 325 -24.39 12.37 -8.07
N GLY A 326 -23.71 13.24 -7.33
CA GLY A 326 -24.26 13.96 -6.18
C GLY A 326 -23.92 13.35 -4.83
N ALA A 327 -23.17 12.24 -4.74
CA ALA A 327 -22.64 11.78 -3.47
C ALA A 327 -21.69 12.84 -2.86
N GLN A 328 -21.57 12.85 -1.55
CA GLN A 328 -20.64 13.71 -0.81
C GLN A 328 -19.55 12.86 -0.15
N LEU A 329 -18.40 13.47 0.15
CA LEU A 329 -17.29 12.81 0.81
C LEU A 329 -16.70 13.69 1.90
N ILE A 330 -16.56 13.12 3.11
CA ILE A 330 -15.78 13.71 4.20
C ILE A 330 -14.45 12.95 4.29
N THR A 331 -13.33 13.67 4.11
CA THR A 331 -11.98 13.13 4.27
C THR A 331 -11.41 13.42 5.65
N GLY A 332 -10.42 12.64 6.08
CA GLY A 332 -9.78 12.82 7.39
C GLY A 332 -10.71 12.51 8.56
N LEU A 333 -11.76 11.69 8.36
CA LEU A 333 -12.73 11.32 9.39
C LEU A 333 -12.62 9.84 9.75
N ALA A 334 -12.07 9.54 10.92
CA ALA A 334 -12.05 8.19 11.47
C ALA A 334 -13.37 7.89 12.17
N VAL A 335 -14.17 6.98 11.63
CA VAL A 335 -15.40 6.50 12.28
C VAL A 335 -15.01 5.67 13.49
N THR A 336 -15.59 6.02 14.64
CA THR A 336 -15.32 5.37 15.94
C THR A 336 -16.50 4.57 16.46
N GLU A 337 -17.70 4.85 15.97
CA GLU A 337 -18.92 4.23 16.48
C GLU A 337 -20.01 4.21 15.40
N VAL A 338 -20.76 3.11 15.34
CA VAL A 338 -22.04 3.03 14.65
C VAL A 338 -23.16 3.22 15.71
N MET A 339 -23.93 4.28 15.54
CA MET A 339 -25.06 4.56 16.43
C MET A 339 -26.25 3.66 16.07
N VAL A 340 -26.78 2.95 17.06
CA VAL A 340 -27.88 1.99 16.86
C VAL A 340 -29.02 2.34 17.81
N GLU A 341 -30.24 2.48 17.28
CA GLU A 341 -31.46 2.70 18.01
C GLU A 341 -32.51 1.67 17.59
N GLY A 342 -33.14 1.01 18.56
CA GLY A 342 -34.15 0.00 18.27
C GLY A 342 -33.66 -1.15 17.36
N GLY A 343 -32.34 -1.50 17.40
CA GLY A 343 -31.76 -2.53 16.56
C GLY A 343 -31.42 -2.08 15.11
N ARG A 344 -31.62 -0.80 14.82
CA ARG A 344 -31.36 -0.20 13.49
C ARG A 344 -30.19 0.80 13.57
N ALA A 345 -29.26 0.75 12.62
CA ALA A 345 -28.25 1.79 12.48
C ALA A 345 -28.91 3.11 12.06
N VAL A 346 -28.67 4.16 12.86
CA VAL A 346 -29.22 5.51 12.65
C VAL A 346 -28.16 6.52 12.30
N GLY A 347 -26.89 6.15 12.35
CA GLY A 347 -25.79 7.03 11.98
C GLY A 347 -24.44 6.48 12.39
N VAL A 348 -23.42 7.30 12.18
CA VAL A 348 -22.06 7.02 12.66
C VAL A 348 -21.53 8.26 13.41
N ARG A 349 -20.63 8.01 14.36
CA ARG A 349 -19.84 9.06 15.00
C ARG A 349 -18.39 8.89 14.60
N GLY A 350 -17.75 9.99 14.24
CA GLY A 350 -16.35 9.99 13.85
C GLY A 350 -15.55 11.06 14.58
N ARG A 351 -14.26 10.97 14.44
CA ARG A 351 -13.30 11.95 14.94
C ARG A 351 -12.42 12.39 13.79
N ALA A 352 -12.21 13.69 13.65
CA ALA A 352 -11.23 14.23 12.71
C ALA A 352 -9.85 13.65 13.06
N ALA A 353 -9.19 13.10 12.08
CA ALA A 353 -7.83 12.58 12.25
C ALA A 353 -6.89 13.78 12.52
N PRO A 354 -6.07 13.74 13.59
CA PRO A 354 -5.13 14.82 13.83
C PRO A 354 -4.11 14.84 12.70
N ASP A 355 -4.07 15.97 11.97
CA ASP A 355 -3.03 16.34 10.98
C ASP A 355 -2.62 15.26 9.97
N GLY A 356 -3.55 14.43 9.52
CA GLY A 356 -3.26 13.41 8.50
C GLY A 356 -2.28 12.31 8.95
N ARG A 357 -2.04 12.15 10.25
CA ARG A 357 -1.11 11.17 10.83
C ARG A 357 -1.83 10.06 11.57
#